data_7849a7ae61fe6abe2f873abcc1090e9e
#
_entry.id   7849a7ae61fe6abe2f873abcc1090e9e
#
_cell.length_a   1.000
_cell.length_b   1.000
_cell.length_c   1.000
_cell.angle_alpha   90.00
_cell.angle_beta   90.00
_cell.angle_gamma   90.00
#
_symmetry.space_group_name_H-M   'P 1'
#
loop_
_entity.id
_entity.type
_entity.pdbx_description
1 polymer ?
#
loop_
_entity_poly.entity_id
_entity_poly.type
_entity_poly.pdbx_seq_one_letter_code
_entity_poly.pdbx_strand_id
1 'polypeptide(L)'
;MKLIIGFASALIISAASPGFAASCGNTSAGFETWKQSFAKQARKAGVKKKGLQALAQTQYASRTIAADRNQKSFKYSLDKFMQIRGADTIVAQGRKRKARNPDFYAALERQYGVPSGVLIAIHGMETGFGNFMGDSQVVSAITTLAYDCRRSEFFIPHAIGALKLIDQGSITTATKGAKHGELGHTQFLPGNALTYGVDATGDGRVDFYNMTDALASTANFLRQKGWKPGRGYQPGQPNFAVIEQWNAATVYQQSIAIMAARIDG
;
A
#
# COMPACT_ATOMS: atom_id res chain seq x y z
N MET A 1 -36.24 67.03 19.20
CA MET A 1 -36.11 66.35 17.89
C MET A 1 -34.74 65.66 17.84
N LYS A 2 -34.67 64.38 18.22
CA LYS A 2 -33.40 63.59 18.27
C LYS A 2 -33.36 62.72 17.04
N LEU A 3 -32.34 62.91 16.20
CA LEU A 3 -32.07 62.16 14.99
C LEU A 3 -31.31 60.86 15.42
N ILE A 4 -31.88 59.71 15.13
CA ILE A 4 -31.22 58.41 15.32
C ILE A 4 -30.67 57.98 13.96
N ILE A 5 -29.34 57.96 13.86
CA ILE A 5 -28.61 57.45 12.68
C ILE A 5 -28.39 55.94 12.90
N GLY A 6 -29.10 55.11 12.14
CA GLY A 6 -28.91 53.66 12.15
C GLY A 6 -27.73 53.28 11.25
N PHE A 7 -26.73 52.63 11.84
CA PHE A 7 -25.64 51.98 11.11
C PHE A 7 -26.11 50.61 10.61
N ALA A 8 -26.22 50.45 9.32
CA ALA A 8 -26.42 49.14 8.69
C ALA A 8 -25.08 48.44 8.50
N SER A 9 -24.81 47.46 9.33
CA SER A 9 -23.62 46.56 9.16
C SER A 9 -23.91 45.55 8.04
N ALA A 10 -23.25 45.71 6.90
CA ALA A 10 -23.28 44.72 5.82
C ALA A 10 -22.44 43.49 6.23
N LEU A 11 -23.10 42.35 6.47
CA LEU A 11 -22.46 41.06 6.65
C LEU A 11 -21.91 40.57 5.30
N ILE A 12 -20.59 40.60 5.12
CA ILE A 12 -19.92 39.99 3.97
C ILE A 12 -19.87 38.47 4.26
N ILE A 13 -20.78 37.71 3.68
CA ILE A 13 -20.73 36.24 3.67
C ILE A 13 -19.69 35.87 2.63
N SER A 14 -18.47 35.57 3.09
CA SER A 14 -17.44 34.93 2.26
C SER A 14 -17.90 33.51 1.93
N ALA A 15 -18.44 33.32 0.73
CA ALA A 15 -18.70 32.00 0.18
C ALA A 15 -17.36 31.30 -0.03
N ALA A 16 -17.01 30.37 0.87
CA ALA A 16 -15.92 29.46 0.65
C ALA A 16 -16.28 28.63 -0.59
N SER A 17 -15.57 28.87 -1.69
CA SER A 17 -15.70 28.05 -2.90
C SER A 17 -15.40 26.60 -2.52
N PRO A 18 -16.30 25.64 -2.81
CA PRO A 18 -16.00 24.22 -2.60
C PRO A 18 -14.76 23.90 -3.40
N GLY A 19 -13.70 23.47 -2.72
CA GLY A 19 -12.50 22.97 -3.38
C GLY A 19 -12.92 21.81 -4.27
N PHE A 20 -12.94 22.01 -5.59
CA PHE A 20 -13.28 20.97 -6.55
C PHE A 20 -12.31 19.79 -6.34
N ALA A 21 -12.79 18.71 -5.72
CA ALA A 21 -12.13 17.42 -5.81
C ALA A 21 -12.02 17.09 -7.30
N ALA A 22 -10.87 16.56 -7.73
CA ALA A 22 -10.69 16.16 -9.11
C ALA A 22 -11.73 15.08 -9.45
N SER A 23 -12.63 15.37 -10.39
CA SER A 23 -13.71 14.43 -10.75
C SER A 23 -13.13 13.17 -11.36
N CYS A 24 -13.47 11.99 -10.80
CA CYS A 24 -13.07 10.71 -11.31
C CYS A 24 -13.65 10.43 -12.72
N GLY A 25 -13.12 9.43 -13.40
CA GLY A 25 -13.61 8.99 -14.71
C GLY A 25 -13.45 7.47 -14.90
N ASN A 26 -14.15 6.92 -15.89
CA ASN A 26 -14.15 5.47 -16.16
C ASN A 26 -13.42 5.07 -17.46
N THR A 27 -12.88 6.05 -18.18
CA THR A 27 -12.16 5.85 -19.45
C THR A 27 -10.91 6.72 -19.47
N SER A 28 -9.98 6.47 -20.38
CA SER A 28 -8.76 7.28 -20.52
C SER A 28 -9.00 8.73 -20.95
N ALA A 29 -10.14 9.05 -21.53
CA ALA A 29 -10.39 10.38 -22.15
C ALA A 29 -10.25 11.57 -21.18
N GLY A 30 -10.66 11.39 -19.91
CA GLY A 30 -10.59 12.47 -18.90
C GLY A 30 -9.29 12.47 -18.07
N PHE A 31 -8.39 11.52 -18.27
CA PHE A 31 -7.24 11.33 -17.39
C PHE A 31 -6.28 12.53 -17.37
N GLU A 32 -5.99 13.13 -18.53
CA GLU A 32 -5.11 14.29 -18.62
C GLU A 32 -5.70 15.52 -17.90
N THR A 33 -6.99 15.79 -18.08
CA THR A 33 -7.70 16.87 -17.39
C THR A 33 -7.74 16.63 -15.88
N TRP A 34 -7.98 15.38 -15.47
CA TRP A 34 -7.96 15.00 -14.08
C TRP A 34 -6.58 15.22 -13.44
N LYS A 35 -5.47 14.87 -14.12
CA LYS A 35 -4.11 15.11 -13.61
C LYS A 35 -3.88 16.58 -13.26
N GLN A 36 -4.39 17.52 -14.07
CA GLN A 36 -4.25 18.96 -13.81
C GLN A 36 -4.96 19.38 -12.51
N SER A 37 -6.18 18.86 -12.29
CA SER A 37 -6.95 19.12 -11.08
C SER A 37 -6.32 18.40 -9.87
N PHE A 38 -5.92 17.14 -10.03
CA PHE A 38 -5.26 16.34 -9.00
C PHE A 38 -3.90 16.92 -8.57
N ALA A 39 -3.16 17.55 -9.49
CA ALA A 39 -1.91 18.25 -9.16
C ALA A 39 -2.11 19.37 -8.13
N LYS A 40 -3.26 20.07 -8.17
CA LYS A 40 -3.61 21.10 -7.16
C LYS A 40 -3.84 20.43 -5.79
N GLN A 41 -4.57 19.31 -5.76
CA GLN A 41 -4.82 18.52 -4.56
C GLN A 41 -3.52 17.94 -3.99
N ALA A 42 -2.69 17.34 -4.84
CA ALA A 42 -1.39 16.77 -4.46
C ALA A 42 -0.44 17.83 -3.87
N ARG A 43 -0.41 19.04 -4.45
CA ARG A 43 0.36 20.18 -3.91
C ARG A 43 -0.13 20.59 -2.52
N LYS A 44 -1.45 20.71 -2.32
CA LYS A 44 -2.03 20.99 -0.99
C LYS A 44 -1.67 19.90 0.03
N ALA A 45 -1.56 18.64 -0.41
CA ALA A 45 -1.14 17.53 0.41
C ALA A 45 0.39 17.47 0.65
N GLY A 46 1.17 18.43 0.13
CA GLY A 46 2.62 18.53 0.38
C GLY A 46 3.51 17.80 -0.63
N VAL A 47 2.97 17.42 -1.80
CA VAL A 47 3.79 16.92 -2.93
C VAL A 47 4.61 18.07 -3.51
N LYS A 48 5.91 17.86 -3.67
CA LYS A 48 6.87 18.85 -4.16
C LYS A 48 7.08 18.75 -5.67
N LYS A 49 8.07 19.50 -6.19
CA LYS A 49 8.33 19.68 -7.63
C LYS A 49 8.55 18.35 -8.36
N LYS A 50 9.39 17.44 -7.80
CA LYS A 50 9.70 16.16 -8.46
C LYS A 50 8.46 15.27 -8.58
N GLY A 51 7.67 15.16 -7.52
CA GLY A 51 6.42 14.38 -7.53
C GLY A 51 5.40 14.95 -8.51
N LEU A 52 5.23 16.29 -8.58
CA LEU A 52 4.33 16.93 -9.54
C LEU A 52 4.80 16.73 -10.99
N GLN A 53 6.10 16.77 -11.25
CA GLN A 53 6.67 16.45 -12.57
C GLN A 53 6.43 14.98 -12.93
N ALA A 54 6.58 14.06 -11.96
CA ALA A 54 6.27 12.64 -12.17
C ALA A 54 4.79 12.42 -12.49
N LEU A 55 3.87 13.11 -11.79
CA LEU A 55 2.43 13.06 -12.10
C LEU A 55 2.15 13.49 -13.55
N ALA A 56 2.75 14.58 -14.01
CA ALA A 56 2.58 15.05 -15.39
C ALA A 56 2.99 14.01 -16.43
N GLN A 57 4.00 13.17 -16.13
CA GLN A 57 4.51 12.12 -17.01
C GLN A 57 3.72 10.81 -16.96
N THR A 58 2.79 10.65 -16.01
CA THR A 58 2.00 9.41 -15.91
C THR A 58 1.10 9.22 -17.12
N GLN A 59 0.92 7.95 -17.48
CA GLN A 59 0.03 7.53 -18.56
C GLN A 59 -1.11 6.68 -17.98
N TYR A 60 -2.28 6.72 -18.63
CA TYR A 60 -3.40 5.87 -18.25
C TYR A 60 -3.06 4.39 -18.44
N ALA A 61 -3.07 3.63 -17.37
CA ALA A 61 -2.66 2.22 -17.33
C ALA A 61 -3.86 1.29 -17.55
N SER A 62 -4.24 1.04 -18.81
CA SER A 62 -5.36 0.16 -19.15
C SER A 62 -5.22 -1.26 -18.60
N ARG A 63 -3.98 -1.82 -18.57
CA ARG A 63 -3.69 -3.13 -17.95
C ARG A 63 -4.00 -3.16 -16.45
N THR A 64 -3.80 -2.05 -15.76
CA THR A 64 -4.16 -1.89 -14.34
C THR A 64 -5.67 -1.96 -14.16
N ILE A 65 -6.44 -1.24 -14.96
CA ILE A 65 -7.91 -1.27 -14.92
C ILE A 65 -8.45 -2.68 -15.24
N ALA A 66 -7.89 -3.33 -16.26
CA ALA A 66 -8.27 -4.70 -16.57
C ALA A 66 -8.01 -5.67 -15.41
N ALA A 67 -6.87 -5.56 -14.74
CA ALA A 67 -6.53 -6.38 -13.59
C ALA A 67 -7.45 -6.09 -12.40
N ASP A 68 -7.74 -4.79 -12.12
CA ASP A 68 -8.59 -4.36 -11.02
C ASP A 68 -10.04 -4.85 -11.15
N ARG A 69 -10.57 -4.93 -12.38
CA ARG A 69 -11.93 -5.41 -12.65
C ARG A 69 -12.05 -6.93 -12.72
N ASN A 70 -10.95 -7.66 -12.91
CA ASN A 70 -10.93 -9.12 -13.11
C ASN A 70 -10.41 -9.93 -11.91
N GLN A 71 -10.49 -9.40 -10.69
CA GLN A 71 -10.05 -10.11 -9.47
C GLN A 71 -11.01 -11.25 -9.11
N LYS A 72 -10.68 -12.49 -9.52
CA LYS A 72 -11.48 -13.69 -9.25
C LYS A 72 -10.94 -14.56 -8.10
N SER A 73 -9.67 -14.41 -7.73
CA SER A 73 -8.95 -15.32 -6.83
C SER A 73 -9.51 -15.41 -5.42
N PHE A 74 -10.16 -14.37 -4.91
CA PHE A 74 -10.75 -14.36 -3.56
C PHE A 74 -12.11 -15.06 -3.44
N LYS A 75 -12.63 -15.63 -4.53
CA LYS A 75 -13.87 -16.44 -4.56
C LYS A 75 -13.62 -17.94 -4.40
N TYR A 76 -12.36 -18.37 -4.33
CA TYR A 76 -12.02 -19.79 -4.14
C TYR A 76 -12.21 -20.23 -2.68
N SER A 77 -12.43 -21.54 -2.48
CA SER A 77 -12.29 -22.15 -1.14
C SER A 77 -10.85 -21.98 -0.64
N LEU A 78 -10.66 -22.07 0.67
CA LEU A 78 -9.34 -21.95 1.30
C LEU A 78 -8.32 -22.95 0.70
N ASP A 79 -8.70 -24.22 0.59
CA ASP A 79 -7.81 -25.27 0.04
C ASP A 79 -7.43 -24.96 -1.41
N LYS A 80 -8.41 -24.57 -2.23
CA LYS A 80 -8.14 -24.23 -3.63
C LYS A 80 -7.26 -22.98 -3.74
N PHE A 81 -7.48 -21.98 -2.90
CA PHE A 81 -6.65 -20.78 -2.85
C PHE A 81 -5.21 -21.13 -2.46
N MET A 82 -5.02 -21.89 -1.38
CA MET A 82 -3.69 -22.33 -0.93
C MET A 82 -2.97 -23.17 -1.98
N GLN A 83 -3.68 -24.09 -2.64
CA GLN A 83 -3.13 -24.90 -3.72
C GLN A 83 -2.62 -24.03 -4.89
N ILE A 84 -3.47 -23.09 -5.38
CA ILE A 84 -3.12 -22.20 -6.51
C ILE A 84 -1.95 -21.28 -6.13
N ARG A 85 -1.87 -20.85 -4.87
CA ARG A 85 -0.78 -20.01 -4.37
C ARG A 85 0.50 -20.76 -4.08
N GLY A 86 0.48 -22.09 -4.16
CA GLY A 86 1.65 -22.93 -3.89
C GLY A 86 2.07 -22.91 -2.41
N ALA A 87 1.10 -22.97 -1.49
CA ALA A 87 1.33 -22.82 -0.05
C ALA A 87 2.39 -23.78 0.49
N ASP A 88 2.42 -25.05 0.05
CA ASP A 88 3.42 -26.02 0.48
C ASP A 88 4.84 -25.62 0.04
N THR A 89 4.99 -25.08 -1.16
CA THR A 89 6.26 -24.54 -1.67
C THR A 89 6.69 -23.32 -0.85
N ILE A 90 5.76 -22.40 -0.55
CA ILE A 90 6.03 -21.23 0.28
C ILE A 90 6.50 -21.67 1.68
N VAL A 91 5.83 -22.63 2.31
CA VAL A 91 6.23 -23.15 3.63
C VAL A 91 7.61 -23.79 3.59
N ALA A 92 7.86 -24.67 2.62
CA ALA A 92 9.16 -25.34 2.49
C ALA A 92 10.31 -24.35 2.25
N GLN A 93 10.11 -23.38 1.35
CA GLN A 93 11.11 -22.33 1.11
C GLN A 93 11.25 -21.39 2.31
N GLY A 94 10.14 -21.06 2.99
CA GLY A 94 10.12 -20.22 4.17
C GLY A 94 10.95 -20.80 5.32
N ARG A 95 10.76 -22.07 5.62
CA ARG A 95 11.58 -22.79 6.62
C ARG A 95 13.07 -22.74 6.29
N LYS A 96 13.43 -22.97 5.02
CA LYS A 96 14.84 -22.89 4.56
C LYS A 96 15.41 -21.48 4.74
N ARG A 97 14.63 -20.42 4.44
CA ARG A 97 15.06 -19.02 4.61
C ARG A 97 15.23 -18.67 6.08
N LYS A 98 14.30 -19.07 6.94
CA LYS A 98 14.39 -18.90 8.40
C LYS A 98 15.65 -19.56 8.95
N ALA A 99 15.91 -20.81 8.55
CA ALA A 99 17.09 -21.54 9.00
C ALA A 99 18.41 -20.96 8.48
N ARG A 100 18.44 -20.32 7.31
CA ARG A 100 19.63 -19.68 6.74
C ARG A 100 19.97 -18.32 7.36
N ASN A 101 18.99 -17.62 7.88
CA ASN A 101 19.14 -16.27 8.43
C ASN A 101 18.41 -16.14 9.77
N PRO A 102 18.71 -17.01 10.76
CA PRO A 102 17.95 -17.06 12.01
C PRO A 102 18.03 -15.74 12.79
N ASP A 103 19.21 -15.13 12.86
CA ASP A 103 19.43 -13.89 13.60
C ASP A 103 18.66 -12.72 13.03
N PHE A 104 18.57 -12.62 11.70
CA PHE A 104 17.80 -11.59 11.02
C PHE A 104 16.31 -11.69 11.38
N TYR A 105 15.71 -12.86 11.24
CA TYR A 105 14.29 -13.05 11.57
C TYR A 105 14.03 -12.89 13.07
N ALA A 106 14.93 -13.39 13.93
CA ALA A 106 14.82 -13.20 15.37
C ALA A 106 14.94 -11.72 15.78
N ALA A 107 15.78 -10.94 15.08
CA ALA A 107 15.87 -9.49 15.32
C ALA A 107 14.57 -8.76 14.98
N LEU A 108 13.95 -9.05 13.84
CA LEU A 108 12.64 -8.50 13.47
C LEU A 108 11.55 -8.87 14.49
N GLU A 109 11.51 -10.13 14.91
CA GLU A 109 10.54 -10.59 15.89
C GLU A 109 10.73 -9.92 17.26
N ARG A 110 11.97 -9.77 17.74
CA ARG A 110 12.26 -9.02 18.98
C ARG A 110 11.85 -7.56 18.88
N GLN A 111 12.10 -6.92 17.76
CA GLN A 111 11.84 -5.48 17.58
C GLN A 111 10.36 -5.16 17.45
N TYR A 112 9.62 -5.97 16.67
CA TYR A 112 8.23 -5.67 16.31
C TYR A 112 7.20 -6.59 17.02
N GLY A 113 7.65 -7.69 17.60
CA GLY A 113 6.78 -8.68 18.23
C GLY A 113 5.94 -9.50 17.26
N VAL A 114 6.27 -9.46 15.95
CA VAL A 114 5.59 -10.22 14.89
C VAL A 114 6.38 -11.49 14.61
N PRO A 115 5.78 -12.69 14.75
CA PRO A 115 6.46 -13.96 14.49
C PRO A 115 7.07 -14.03 13.10
N SER A 116 8.24 -14.62 13.00
CA SER A 116 8.98 -14.76 11.74
C SER A 116 8.16 -15.44 10.65
N GLY A 117 7.39 -16.46 11.01
CA GLY A 117 6.53 -17.19 10.08
C GLY A 117 5.50 -16.31 9.40
N VAL A 118 4.94 -15.30 10.10
CA VAL A 118 3.96 -14.35 9.52
C VAL A 118 4.63 -13.50 8.44
N LEU A 119 5.80 -12.93 8.72
CA LEU A 119 6.54 -12.11 7.75
C LEU A 119 6.98 -12.92 6.53
N ILE A 120 7.45 -14.15 6.76
CA ILE A 120 7.88 -15.08 5.71
C ILE A 120 6.68 -15.52 4.85
N ALA A 121 5.53 -15.83 5.47
CA ALA A 121 4.32 -16.20 4.75
C ALA A 121 3.80 -15.06 3.86
N ILE A 122 3.77 -13.82 4.35
CA ILE A 122 3.43 -12.64 3.57
C ILE A 122 4.41 -12.48 2.40
N HIS A 123 5.73 -12.53 2.64
CA HIS A 123 6.74 -12.39 1.59
C HIS A 123 6.61 -13.46 0.49
N GLY A 124 6.37 -14.70 0.90
CA GLY A 124 6.13 -15.80 -0.04
C GLY A 124 4.85 -15.62 -0.86
N MET A 125 3.76 -15.21 -0.20
CA MET A 125 2.45 -15.03 -0.81
C MET A 125 2.42 -13.85 -1.80
N GLU A 126 3.10 -12.75 -1.48
CA GLU A 126 3.08 -11.54 -2.30
C GLU A 126 3.94 -11.66 -3.56
N THR A 127 5.15 -12.14 -3.42
CA THR A 127 6.14 -12.09 -4.52
C THR A 127 6.91 -13.37 -4.77
N GLY A 128 6.57 -14.47 -4.10
CA GLY A 128 7.40 -15.68 -4.15
C GLY A 128 8.83 -15.38 -3.70
N PHE A 129 8.95 -14.62 -2.61
CA PHE A 129 10.25 -14.20 -2.05
C PHE A 129 11.06 -13.27 -2.94
N GLY A 130 10.40 -12.34 -3.62
CA GLY A 130 11.02 -11.35 -4.49
C GLY A 130 11.19 -11.77 -5.95
N ASN A 131 10.76 -12.99 -6.31
CA ASN A 131 10.88 -13.47 -7.71
C ASN A 131 9.90 -12.78 -8.67
N PHE A 132 8.77 -12.26 -8.17
CA PHE A 132 7.69 -11.70 -8.98
C PHE A 132 7.19 -10.37 -8.39
N MET A 133 8.01 -9.32 -8.49
CA MET A 133 7.66 -7.99 -7.95
C MET A 133 6.81 -7.13 -8.90
N GLY A 134 6.49 -7.65 -10.09
CA GLY A 134 5.66 -6.97 -11.09
C GLY A 134 6.45 -6.20 -12.16
N ASP A 135 5.72 -5.78 -13.19
CA ASP A 135 6.24 -5.13 -14.41
C ASP A 135 5.55 -3.81 -14.76
N SER A 136 4.59 -3.38 -13.95
CA SER A 136 3.81 -2.16 -14.19
C SER A 136 4.51 -0.93 -13.62
N GLN A 137 4.43 0.21 -14.32
CA GLN A 137 4.94 1.47 -13.76
C GLN A 137 4.07 1.89 -12.58
N VAL A 138 4.66 1.90 -11.37
CA VAL A 138 3.97 2.15 -10.11
C VAL A 138 3.16 3.43 -10.14
N VAL A 139 3.79 4.55 -10.53
CA VAL A 139 3.12 5.86 -10.47
C VAL A 139 1.96 5.95 -11.46
N SER A 140 2.12 5.41 -12.69
CA SER A 140 1.04 5.36 -13.68
C SER A 140 -0.10 4.45 -13.24
N ALA A 141 0.21 3.28 -12.66
CA ALA A 141 -0.79 2.34 -12.16
C ALA A 141 -1.63 2.97 -11.04
N ILE A 142 -0.97 3.50 -10.00
CA ILE A 142 -1.66 4.02 -8.83
C ILE A 142 -2.46 5.31 -9.14
N THR A 143 -1.95 6.19 -10.01
CA THR A 143 -2.67 7.40 -10.42
C THR A 143 -3.86 7.07 -11.31
N THR A 144 -3.77 6.02 -12.14
CA THR A 144 -4.92 5.52 -12.91
C THR A 144 -6.01 4.99 -11.99
N LEU A 145 -5.68 4.26 -10.93
CA LEU A 145 -6.66 3.79 -9.94
C LEU A 145 -7.25 4.94 -9.10
N ALA A 146 -6.46 5.96 -8.80
CA ALA A 146 -6.95 7.17 -8.13
C ALA A 146 -7.91 7.99 -9.03
N TYR A 147 -7.76 7.89 -10.34
CA TYR A 147 -8.68 8.48 -11.31
C TYR A 147 -9.93 7.63 -11.53
N ASP A 148 -9.85 6.29 -11.52
CA ASP A 148 -11.00 5.40 -11.79
C ASP A 148 -12.06 5.54 -10.69
N CYS A 149 -13.32 5.84 -11.09
CA CYS A 149 -14.41 6.13 -10.16
C CYS A 149 -14.76 4.95 -9.24
N ARG A 150 -14.38 3.72 -9.58
CA ARG A 150 -14.73 2.54 -8.80
C ARG A 150 -14.19 2.57 -7.37
N ARG A 151 -12.94 3.05 -7.19
CA ARG A 151 -12.28 3.12 -5.88
C ARG A 151 -11.39 4.37 -5.75
N SER A 152 -11.75 5.47 -6.40
CA SER A 152 -10.96 6.71 -6.42
C SER A 152 -10.56 7.17 -5.02
N GLU A 153 -11.51 7.27 -4.10
CA GLU A 153 -11.26 7.73 -2.72
C GLU A 153 -10.24 6.88 -1.98
N PHE A 154 -10.26 5.56 -2.18
CA PHE A 154 -9.28 4.65 -1.60
C PHE A 154 -7.88 4.87 -2.17
N PHE A 155 -7.75 5.11 -3.49
CA PHE A 155 -6.46 5.22 -4.15
C PHE A 155 -5.86 6.62 -4.15
N ILE A 156 -6.62 7.69 -3.94
CA ILE A 156 -6.09 9.06 -3.85
C ILE A 156 -4.96 9.20 -2.81
N PRO A 157 -5.07 8.71 -1.56
CA PRO A 157 -3.98 8.77 -0.60
C PRO A 157 -2.73 8.00 -1.05
N HIS A 158 -2.92 6.88 -1.76
CA HIS A 158 -1.81 6.09 -2.28
C HIS A 158 -1.12 6.77 -3.47
N ALA A 159 -1.87 7.44 -4.35
CA ALA A 159 -1.30 8.24 -5.43
C ALA A 159 -0.47 9.42 -4.87
N ILE A 160 -0.99 10.13 -3.87
CA ILE A 160 -0.24 11.18 -3.15
C ILE A 160 1.01 10.58 -2.50
N GLY A 161 0.90 9.41 -1.87
CA GLY A 161 2.03 8.68 -1.28
C GLY A 161 3.12 8.37 -2.31
N ALA A 162 2.75 7.84 -3.48
CA ALA A 162 3.71 7.56 -4.56
C ALA A 162 4.47 8.82 -5.01
N LEU A 163 3.76 9.95 -5.17
CA LEU A 163 4.37 11.21 -5.56
C LEU A 163 5.31 11.76 -4.48
N LYS A 164 5.00 11.57 -3.20
CA LYS A 164 5.90 11.94 -2.09
C LYS A 164 7.13 11.04 -2.01
N LEU A 165 6.98 9.73 -2.28
CA LEU A 165 8.12 8.80 -2.39
C LEU A 165 9.07 9.19 -3.53
N ILE A 166 8.55 9.72 -4.64
CA ILE A 166 9.37 10.35 -5.71
C ILE A 166 10.13 11.58 -5.18
N ASP A 167 9.45 12.46 -4.44
CA ASP A 167 10.09 13.64 -3.87
C ASP A 167 11.24 13.29 -2.92
N GLN A 168 11.09 12.19 -2.16
CA GLN A 168 12.09 11.67 -1.22
C GLN A 168 13.21 10.88 -1.91
N GLY A 169 13.02 10.47 -3.17
CA GLY A 169 13.97 9.64 -3.91
C GLY A 169 13.90 8.15 -3.60
N SER A 170 12.89 7.71 -2.86
CA SER A 170 12.67 6.28 -2.55
C SER A 170 12.24 5.47 -3.79
N ILE A 171 11.52 6.11 -4.71
CA ILE A 171 11.16 5.55 -6.02
C ILE A 171 11.38 6.57 -7.13
N THR A 172 11.32 6.11 -8.38
CA THR A 172 11.42 6.94 -9.59
C THR A 172 10.21 6.71 -10.49
N THR A 173 10.06 7.50 -11.54
CA THR A 173 9.03 7.29 -12.58
C THR A 173 9.21 5.96 -13.32
N ALA A 174 10.42 5.40 -13.33
CA ALA A 174 10.74 4.11 -13.95
C ALA A 174 10.49 2.92 -13.02
N THR A 175 10.21 3.15 -11.73
CA THR A 175 10.02 2.08 -10.75
C THR A 175 8.86 1.17 -11.17
N LYS A 176 9.13 -0.14 -11.19
CA LYS A 176 8.18 -1.20 -11.54
C LYS A 176 7.63 -1.85 -10.28
N GLY A 177 6.36 -2.24 -10.32
CA GLY A 177 5.67 -2.94 -9.25
C GLY A 177 4.51 -3.78 -9.78
N ALA A 178 3.63 -4.23 -8.91
CA ALA A 178 2.46 -4.98 -9.35
C ALA A 178 1.47 -4.13 -10.14
N LYS A 179 0.43 -4.79 -10.66
CA LYS A 179 -0.55 -4.16 -11.58
C LYS A 179 -1.37 -3.04 -10.96
N HIS A 180 -1.49 -3.01 -9.62
CA HIS A 180 -2.20 -1.93 -8.92
C HIS A 180 -1.24 -0.88 -8.34
N GLY A 181 0.06 -0.96 -8.64
CA GLY A 181 1.07 0.00 -8.18
C GLY A 181 1.66 -0.32 -6.81
N GLU A 182 1.57 -1.57 -6.37
CA GLU A 182 2.22 -2.05 -5.15
C GLU A 182 3.73 -2.18 -5.35
N LEU A 183 4.50 -1.96 -4.26
CA LEU A 183 5.95 -1.83 -4.24
C LEU A 183 6.65 -3.05 -3.65
N GLY A 184 7.65 -3.55 -4.35
CA GLY A 184 8.72 -4.38 -3.85
C GLY A 184 8.32 -5.74 -3.29
N HIS A 185 9.14 -6.25 -2.38
CA HIS A 185 9.10 -7.62 -1.85
C HIS A 185 7.79 -8.05 -1.20
N THR A 186 7.11 -7.14 -0.53
CA THR A 186 5.86 -7.41 0.20
C THR A 186 4.66 -6.63 -0.34
N GLN A 187 4.79 -6.05 -1.52
CA GLN A 187 3.71 -5.42 -2.28
C GLN A 187 2.98 -4.31 -1.49
N PHE A 188 3.76 -3.37 -0.94
CA PHE A 188 3.21 -2.20 -0.25
C PHE A 188 2.46 -1.26 -1.19
N LEU A 189 1.24 -0.89 -0.83
CA LEU A 189 0.61 0.29 -1.44
C LEU A 189 1.41 1.56 -1.07
N PRO A 190 1.66 2.48 -2.02
CA PRO A 190 2.58 3.61 -1.79
C PRO A 190 2.24 4.53 -0.61
N GLY A 191 0.96 4.72 -0.29
CA GLY A 191 0.57 5.48 0.91
C GLY A 191 0.98 4.78 2.20
N ASN A 192 0.85 3.44 2.24
CA ASN A 192 1.33 2.64 3.36
C ASN A 192 2.87 2.63 3.41
N ALA A 193 3.53 2.54 2.26
CA ALA A 193 4.98 2.63 2.14
C ALA A 193 5.52 3.94 2.74
N LEU A 194 4.87 5.07 2.43
CA LEU A 194 5.23 6.38 2.99
C LEU A 194 5.05 6.45 4.51
N THR A 195 4.01 5.78 5.05
CA THR A 195 3.64 5.88 6.47
C THR A 195 4.39 4.88 7.35
N TYR A 196 4.59 3.66 6.86
CA TYR A 196 5.10 2.54 7.66
C TYR A 196 6.50 2.08 7.23
N GLY A 197 7.07 2.70 6.20
CA GLY A 197 8.41 2.37 5.72
C GLY A 197 9.48 2.55 6.80
N VAL A 198 10.42 1.61 6.84
CA VAL A 198 11.56 1.58 7.78
C VAL A 198 12.83 1.38 6.97
N ASP A 199 13.80 2.24 7.17
CA ASP A 199 15.19 2.03 6.78
C ASP A 199 15.85 1.12 7.81
N ALA A 200 15.81 -0.17 7.55
CA ALA A 200 16.39 -1.17 8.44
C ALA A 200 17.83 -1.55 8.04
N THR A 201 18.26 -1.13 6.85
CA THR A 201 19.65 -1.23 6.41
C THR A 201 20.52 -0.11 6.97
N GLY A 202 19.92 1.03 7.37
CA GLY A 202 20.61 2.19 7.89
C GLY A 202 21.35 3.01 6.83
N ASP A 203 20.96 2.89 5.56
CA ASP A 203 21.59 3.62 4.46
C ASP A 203 20.99 5.03 4.21
N GLY A 204 20.00 5.42 5.04
CA GLY A 204 19.32 6.71 4.98
C GLY A 204 18.12 6.73 4.04
N ARG A 205 17.71 5.58 3.49
CA ARG A 205 16.60 5.48 2.55
C ARG A 205 15.79 4.20 2.78
N VAL A 206 14.48 4.29 2.67
CA VAL A 206 13.60 3.12 2.67
C VAL A 206 13.53 2.56 1.25
N ASP A 207 14.00 1.33 1.06
CA ASP A 207 13.97 0.63 -0.22
C ASP A 207 13.14 -0.66 -0.13
N PHE A 208 11.90 -0.63 -0.65
CA PHE A 208 11.01 -1.80 -0.67
C PHE A 208 11.50 -2.93 -1.60
N TYR A 209 12.51 -2.67 -2.44
CA TYR A 209 13.18 -3.67 -3.28
C TYR A 209 14.40 -4.29 -2.59
N ASN A 210 14.77 -3.76 -1.41
CA ASN A 210 15.63 -4.44 -0.45
C ASN A 210 14.77 -5.27 0.52
N MET A 211 15.07 -6.56 0.63
CA MET A 211 14.30 -7.48 1.48
C MET A 211 14.31 -7.06 2.96
N THR A 212 15.41 -6.51 3.45
CA THR A 212 15.55 -6.10 4.87
C THR A 212 14.58 -4.98 5.21
N ASP A 213 14.56 -3.91 4.41
CA ASP A 213 13.66 -2.78 4.61
C ASP A 213 12.20 -3.19 4.40
N ALA A 214 11.92 -4.01 3.38
CA ALA A 214 10.57 -4.46 3.08
C ALA A 214 9.97 -5.29 4.22
N LEU A 215 10.73 -6.26 4.79
CA LEU A 215 10.25 -7.09 5.89
C LEU A 215 10.15 -6.30 7.20
N ALA A 216 11.09 -5.41 7.50
CA ALA A 216 11.01 -4.51 8.64
C ALA A 216 9.80 -3.57 8.53
N SER A 217 9.53 -3.01 7.34
CA SER A 217 8.36 -2.18 7.08
C SER A 217 7.06 -2.97 7.24
N THR A 218 7.02 -4.24 6.81
CA THR A 218 5.86 -5.13 7.00
C THR A 218 5.60 -5.40 8.48
N ALA A 219 6.65 -5.70 9.24
CA ALA A 219 6.57 -5.90 10.68
C ALA A 219 6.10 -4.61 11.41
N ASN A 220 6.65 -3.46 11.02
CA ASN A 220 6.24 -2.16 11.54
C ASN A 220 4.77 -1.85 11.22
N PHE A 221 4.32 -2.10 9.98
CA PHE A 221 2.91 -1.96 9.61
C PHE A 221 2.01 -2.79 10.54
N LEU A 222 2.27 -4.09 10.68
CA LEU A 222 1.46 -4.96 11.54
C LEU A 222 1.48 -4.48 13.00
N ARG A 223 2.66 -4.09 13.51
CA ARG A 223 2.80 -3.54 14.86
C ARG A 223 1.96 -2.29 15.07
N GLN A 224 2.01 -1.34 14.15
CA GLN A 224 1.23 -0.09 14.24
C GLN A 224 -0.27 -0.30 14.00
N LYS A 225 -0.65 -1.37 13.29
CA LYS A 225 -2.05 -1.79 13.13
C LYS A 225 -2.60 -2.56 14.33
N GLY A 226 -1.83 -2.69 15.40
CA GLY A 226 -2.31 -3.24 16.66
C GLY A 226 -1.84 -4.67 16.96
N TRP A 227 -0.80 -5.16 16.27
CA TRP A 227 -0.21 -6.46 16.60
C TRP A 227 0.25 -6.49 18.06
N LYS A 228 -0.20 -7.50 18.79
CA LYS A 228 0.09 -7.73 20.21
C LYS A 228 1.14 -8.84 20.33
N PRO A 229 2.39 -8.54 20.76
CA PRO A 229 3.42 -9.55 20.95
C PRO A 229 2.96 -10.68 21.86
N GLY A 230 3.34 -11.92 21.53
CA GLY A 230 3.00 -13.12 22.31
C GLY A 230 1.52 -13.53 22.26
N ARG A 231 0.66 -12.80 21.50
CA ARG A 231 -0.73 -13.23 21.31
C ARG A 231 -0.87 -14.01 20.00
N GLY A 232 -1.81 -14.94 19.99
CA GLY A 232 -2.08 -15.79 18.83
C GLY A 232 -2.63 -15.03 17.62
N TYR A 233 -2.46 -15.62 16.44
CA TYR A 233 -2.88 -15.06 15.14
C TYR A 233 -3.72 -16.03 14.29
N GLN A 234 -4.20 -17.13 14.89
CA GLN A 234 -5.15 -18.03 14.25
C GLN A 234 -6.57 -17.43 14.28
N PRO A 235 -7.52 -17.90 13.45
CA PRO A 235 -8.91 -17.46 13.48
C PRO A 235 -9.47 -17.39 14.92
N GLY A 236 -10.07 -16.27 15.28
CA GLY A 236 -10.59 -16.02 16.64
C GLY A 236 -9.54 -15.51 17.65
N GLN A 237 -8.27 -15.48 17.30
CA GLN A 237 -7.22 -14.94 18.17
C GLN A 237 -6.93 -13.45 17.90
N PRO A 238 -6.36 -12.70 18.87
CA PRO A 238 -6.26 -11.23 18.81
C PRO A 238 -5.55 -10.67 17.58
N ASN A 239 -4.49 -11.32 17.07
CA ASN A 239 -3.72 -10.82 15.95
C ASN A 239 -4.29 -11.24 14.58
N PHE A 240 -5.31 -12.10 14.53
CA PHE A 240 -5.94 -12.48 13.26
C PHE A 240 -6.55 -11.26 12.57
N ALA A 241 -7.26 -10.40 13.33
CA ALA A 241 -7.81 -9.15 12.82
C ALA A 241 -6.75 -8.15 12.34
N VAL A 242 -5.49 -8.27 12.81
CA VAL A 242 -4.40 -7.42 12.31
C VAL A 242 -3.93 -7.87 10.92
N ILE A 243 -3.98 -9.18 10.62
CA ILE A 243 -3.70 -9.69 9.26
C ILE A 243 -4.73 -9.13 8.26
N GLU A 244 -5.98 -8.91 8.68
CA GLU A 244 -7.02 -8.25 7.87
C GLU A 244 -6.62 -6.84 7.43
N GLN A 245 -5.89 -6.11 8.26
CA GLN A 245 -5.39 -4.76 7.89
C GLN A 245 -4.35 -4.81 6.76
N TRP A 246 -3.67 -5.96 6.59
CA TRP A 246 -2.78 -6.21 5.47
C TRP A 246 -3.56 -6.56 4.20
N ASN A 247 -4.50 -7.51 4.33
CA ASN A 247 -5.36 -7.92 3.22
C ASN A 247 -6.72 -8.37 3.75
N ALA A 248 -7.78 -7.70 3.30
CA ALA A 248 -9.16 -7.91 3.78
C ALA A 248 -9.81 -9.22 3.31
N ALA A 249 -9.17 -9.98 2.40
CA ALA A 249 -9.74 -11.24 1.92
C ALA A 249 -9.58 -12.35 2.96
N THR A 250 -10.68 -12.93 3.46
CA THR A 250 -10.67 -13.96 4.50
C THR A 250 -9.80 -15.17 4.12
N VAL A 251 -9.86 -15.64 2.88
CA VAL A 251 -9.03 -16.76 2.42
C VAL A 251 -7.54 -16.43 2.46
N TYR A 252 -7.16 -15.15 2.23
CA TYR A 252 -5.77 -14.69 2.36
C TYR A 252 -5.34 -14.73 3.82
N GLN A 253 -6.12 -14.17 4.73
CA GLN A 253 -5.83 -14.11 6.17
C GLN A 253 -5.62 -15.51 6.74
N GLN A 254 -6.56 -16.43 6.46
CA GLN A 254 -6.47 -17.83 6.88
C GLN A 254 -5.23 -18.52 6.32
N SER A 255 -4.91 -18.28 5.03
CA SER A 255 -3.72 -18.84 4.39
C SER A 255 -2.43 -18.36 5.06
N ILE A 256 -2.32 -17.05 5.37
CA ILE A 256 -1.17 -16.50 6.10
C ILE A 256 -1.05 -17.15 7.48
N ALA A 257 -2.15 -17.24 8.25
CA ALA A 257 -2.13 -17.83 9.58
C ALA A 257 -1.68 -19.31 9.57
N ILE A 258 -2.19 -20.10 8.61
CA ILE A 258 -1.82 -21.52 8.46
C ILE A 258 -0.36 -21.66 8.04
N MET A 259 0.08 -20.94 7.00
CA MET A 259 1.46 -21.02 6.51
C MET A 259 2.47 -20.55 7.55
N ALA A 260 2.15 -19.45 8.27
CA ALA A 260 2.99 -18.93 9.33
C ALA A 260 3.23 -19.96 10.44
N ALA A 261 2.15 -20.59 10.94
CA ALA A 261 2.28 -21.64 11.95
C ALA A 261 3.12 -22.82 11.46
N ARG A 262 2.93 -23.24 10.21
CA ARG A 262 3.74 -24.32 9.60
C ARG A 262 5.21 -23.93 9.39
N ILE A 263 5.53 -22.65 9.22
CA ILE A 263 6.91 -22.16 9.09
C ILE A 263 7.59 -22.09 10.45
N ASP A 264 6.86 -21.70 11.48
CA ASP A 264 7.44 -21.49 12.82
C ASP A 264 7.64 -22.79 13.60
N GLY A 265 6.91 -23.84 13.31
CA GLY A 265 7.09 -25.11 13.97
C GLY A 265 6.07 -26.11 13.88
#